data_20f3b031943c707a63a608b7f6bec1a8
#
_entry.id   20f3b031943c707a63a608b7f6bec1a8
#
_cell.length_a   1.000
_cell.length_b   1.000
_cell.length_c   1.000
_cell.angle_alpha   90.00
_cell.angle_beta   90.00
_cell.angle_gamma   90.00
#
_symmetry.space_group_name_H-M   'P 1'
#
loop_
_entity.id
_entity.type
_entity.pdbx_description
1 polymer ?
#
loop_
_entity_poly.entity_id
_entity_poly.type
_entity_poly.pdbx_seq_one_letter_code
_entity_poly.pdbx_strand_id
1 'polypeptide(L)'
;HIDFSKKTTLFVGANNSGKTSAMDALGKFLADRSFTFNDITISERSDVNQIGDRWIQEGCEEPADLAEWESFVPKMDIWLDVSRNEIHYVAGIIPTLKWRGGKLGVRLAFLPKDISKLFSEYREAYFASRKTEKAKEKVEIRLYPKNLCEFLEKNLNTYFSIKTFILDPAKAEADEPQTTPFEMECFTDNPLKGIIKVDMIDAQRGFADPDNADGTEGAKNQLSEQMRSYYDKHLDPEKSPSPEDLDFLQATEEARKAFDRNLAIKFEPAIHELEG
;
A
#
# COMPACT_ATOMS: atom_id res chain seq x y z
N HIS A 1 18.13 -3.51 10.16
CA HIS A 1 18.52 -4.92 10.01
C HIS A 1 18.05 -5.74 11.21
N ILE A 2 17.51 -6.94 10.98
CA ILE A 2 17.02 -7.85 12.02
C ILE A 2 17.61 -9.24 11.74
N ASP A 3 18.33 -9.78 12.71
CA ASP A 3 18.86 -11.13 12.65
C ASP A 3 17.96 -12.10 13.43
N PHE A 4 17.51 -13.15 12.76
CA PHE A 4 16.72 -14.19 13.39
C PHE A 4 17.61 -15.32 13.92
N SER A 5 17.50 -15.58 15.22
CA SER A 5 18.19 -16.71 15.84
C SER A 5 17.53 -18.04 15.45
N LYS A 6 18.29 -19.15 15.52
CA LYS A 6 17.78 -20.50 15.17
C LYS A 6 16.63 -21.01 16.05
N LYS A 7 16.44 -20.45 17.23
CA LYS A 7 15.38 -20.91 18.15
C LYS A 7 14.35 -19.83 18.45
N THR A 8 14.78 -18.71 18.98
CA THR A 8 13.89 -17.65 19.44
C THR A 8 14.57 -16.30 19.25
N THR A 9 13.87 -15.37 18.63
CA THR A 9 14.25 -13.97 18.55
C THR A 9 13.26 -13.14 19.33
N LEU A 10 13.75 -12.31 20.25
CA LEU A 10 12.92 -11.44 21.08
C LEU A 10 13.16 -9.98 20.68
N PHE A 11 12.08 -9.29 20.29
CA PHE A 11 12.12 -7.86 20.03
C PHE A 11 11.85 -7.08 21.33
N VAL A 12 12.85 -6.38 21.82
CA VAL A 12 12.78 -5.56 23.04
C VAL A 12 13.09 -4.10 22.68
N GLY A 13 12.34 -3.17 23.23
CA GLY A 13 12.55 -1.75 23.02
C GLY A 13 11.44 -0.91 23.62
N ALA A 14 11.65 0.41 23.69
CA ALA A 14 10.66 1.37 24.14
C ALA A 14 9.37 1.34 23.28
N ASN A 15 8.31 1.94 23.79
CA ASN A 15 7.12 2.15 22.97
C ASN A 15 7.48 3.00 21.74
N ASN A 16 6.83 2.70 20.62
CA ASN A 16 7.08 3.36 19.34
C ASN A 16 8.49 3.12 18.71
N SER A 17 9.19 2.06 19.12
CA SER A 17 10.51 1.69 18.57
C SER A 17 10.43 0.81 17.31
N GLY A 18 9.25 0.69 16.68
CA GLY A 18 9.06 -0.06 15.45
C GLY A 18 8.92 -1.58 15.58
N LYS A 19 8.81 -2.13 16.82
CA LYS A 19 8.64 -3.58 17.03
C LYS A 19 7.41 -4.15 16.33
N THR A 20 6.26 -3.52 16.54
CA THR A 20 5.00 -3.91 15.90
C THR A 20 5.09 -3.74 14.39
N SER A 21 5.64 -2.63 13.92
CA SER A 21 5.82 -2.39 12.47
C SER A 21 6.68 -3.46 11.80
N ALA A 22 7.71 -3.97 12.47
CA ALA A 22 8.51 -5.07 11.95
C ALA A 22 7.73 -6.39 11.85
N MET A 23 6.90 -6.69 12.87
CA MET A 23 6.03 -7.88 12.86
C MET A 23 4.93 -7.75 11.79
N ASP A 24 4.31 -6.59 11.69
CA ASP A 24 3.30 -6.29 10.67
C ASP A 24 3.88 -6.41 9.25
N ALA A 25 5.09 -5.91 9.04
CA ALA A 25 5.79 -6.04 7.76
C ALA A 25 6.00 -7.52 7.39
N LEU A 26 6.43 -8.36 8.34
CA LEU A 26 6.57 -9.81 8.10
C LEU A 26 5.23 -10.45 7.73
N GLY A 27 4.16 -10.13 8.45
CA GLY A 27 2.80 -10.60 8.15
C GLY A 27 2.36 -10.17 6.74
N LYS A 28 2.45 -8.89 6.43
CA LYS A 28 2.02 -8.32 5.14
C LYS A 28 2.80 -8.85 3.95
N PHE A 29 4.12 -9.01 4.06
CA PHE A 29 4.95 -9.53 2.96
C PHE A 29 4.87 -11.05 2.79
N LEU A 30 4.80 -11.81 3.88
CA LEU A 30 4.97 -13.25 3.83
C LEU A 30 3.67 -14.05 4.02
N ALA A 31 2.70 -13.54 4.78
CA ALA A 31 1.43 -14.21 5.04
C ALA A 31 0.31 -13.64 4.17
N ASP A 32 -0.12 -12.42 4.44
CA ASP A 32 -1.30 -11.81 3.82
C ASP A 32 -1.05 -11.39 2.38
N ARG A 33 0.17 -11.03 2.06
CA ARG A 33 0.63 -10.52 0.75
C ARG A 33 -0.24 -9.38 0.21
N SER A 34 -0.70 -8.52 1.11
CA SER A 34 -1.58 -7.39 0.80
C SER A 34 -1.14 -6.14 1.56
N PHE A 35 -1.37 -5.01 0.93
CA PHE A 35 -1.08 -3.70 1.48
C PHE A 35 -2.28 -2.79 1.33
N THR A 36 -2.37 -1.82 2.23
CA THR A 36 -3.32 -0.71 2.14
C THR A 36 -2.57 0.56 1.78
N PHE A 37 -3.28 1.58 1.32
CA PHE A 37 -2.65 2.87 1.00
C PHE A 37 -2.00 3.54 2.24
N ASN A 38 -2.46 3.18 3.44
CA ASN A 38 -1.86 3.66 4.69
C ASN A 38 -0.48 3.07 4.99
N ASP A 39 -0.08 2.01 4.29
CA ASP A 39 1.26 1.44 4.40
C ASP A 39 2.31 2.23 3.59
N ILE A 40 1.85 3.13 2.72
CA ILE A 40 2.71 4.12 2.07
C ILE A 40 2.83 5.31 3.02
N THR A 41 4.08 5.65 3.37
CA THR A 41 4.38 6.73 4.30
C THR A 41 3.77 8.05 3.83
N ILE A 42 3.23 8.84 4.75
CA ILE A 42 2.55 10.10 4.42
C ILE A 42 3.48 11.07 3.67
N SER A 43 4.77 11.13 4.04
CA SER A 43 5.77 11.94 3.34
C SER A 43 5.91 11.57 1.86
N GLU A 44 5.82 10.28 1.53
CA GLU A 44 5.98 9.76 0.17
C GLU A 44 4.74 9.99 -0.72
N ARG A 45 3.59 10.29 -0.11
CA ARG A 45 2.35 10.57 -0.87
C ARG A 45 2.47 11.80 -1.76
N SER A 46 3.32 12.76 -1.37
CA SER A 46 3.64 13.92 -2.22
C SER A 46 4.29 13.48 -3.52
N ASP A 47 5.24 12.55 -3.45
CA ASP A 47 6.00 12.09 -4.61
C ASP A 47 5.14 11.23 -5.54
N VAL A 48 4.26 10.41 -4.97
CA VAL A 48 3.23 9.69 -5.75
C VAL A 48 2.34 10.67 -6.52
N ASN A 49 1.90 11.77 -5.89
CA ASN A 49 1.10 12.78 -6.58
C ASN A 49 1.89 13.52 -7.65
N GLN A 50 3.19 13.77 -7.47
CA GLN A 50 4.05 14.37 -8.51
C GLN A 50 4.13 13.47 -9.75
N ILE A 51 4.15 12.15 -9.60
CA ILE A 51 4.03 11.23 -10.74
C ILE A 51 2.69 11.41 -11.43
N GLY A 52 1.60 11.44 -10.68
CA GLY A 52 0.26 11.68 -11.21
C GLY A 52 0.14 13.00 -11.95
N ASP A 53 0.72 14.08 -11.41
CA ASP A 53 0.71 15.40 -12.02
C ASP A 53 1.50 15.42 -13.34
N ARG A 54 2.62 14.70 -13.42
CA ARG A 54 3.36 14.54 -14.69
C ARG A 54 2.54 13.75 -15.71
N TRP A 55 1.85 12.71 -15.29
CA TRP A 55 1.05 11.85 -16.16
C TRP A 55 -0.14 12.56 -16.81
N ILE A 56 -0.69 13.59 -16.17
CA ILE A 56 -1.83 14.35 -16.70
C ILE A 56 -1.40 15.56 -17.56
N GLN A 57 -0.10 15.86 -17.64
CA GLN A 57 0.38 16.94 -18.49
C GLN A 57 0.18 16.61 -19.98
N GLU A 58 -0.04 17.65 -20.78
CA GLU A 58 -0.11 17.51 -22.23
C GLU A 58 1.24 17.05 -22.79
N GLY A 59 1.22 16.03 -23.66
CA GLY A 59 2.42 15.47 -24.26
C GLY A 59 3.11 14.39 -23.46
N CYS A 60 2.61 14.00 -22.28
CA CYS A 60 3.10 12.83 -21.59
C CYS A 60 2.54 11.55 -22.24
N GLU A 61 3.38 10.84 -22.97
CA GLU A 61 3.02 9.61 -23.69
C GLU A 61 3.49 8.34 -22.99
N GLU A 62 4.46 8.47 -22.10
CA GLU A 62 5.08 7.32 -21.40
C GLU A 62 4.85 7.39 -19.89
N PRO A 63 4.61 6.24 -19.24
CA PRO A 63 4.54 6.15 -17.79
C PRO A 63 5.92 6.37 -17.14
N ALA A 64 5.92 6.70 -15.84
CA ALA A 64 7.13 6.72 -15.04
C ALA A 64 7.80 5.34 -15.00
N ASP A 65 9.13 5.29 -14.88
CA ASP A 65 9.86 4.04 -14.74
C ASP A 65 9.54 3.36 -13.39
N LEU A 66 9.59 2.02 -13.36
CA LEU A 66 9.46 1.25 -12.11
C LEU A 66 10.49 1.65 -11.06
N ALA A 67 11.67 2.08 -11.46
CA ALA A 67 12.70 2.57 -10.56
C ALA A 67 12.27 3.79 -9.74
N GLU A 68 11.43 4.66 -10.27
CA GLU A 68 10.89 5.79 -9.52
C GLU A 68 9.98 5.35 -8.37
N TRP A 69 9.24 4.26 -8.55
CA TRP A 69 8.36 3.71 -7.51
C TRP A 69 9.13 3.06 -6.37
N GLU A 70 10.35 2.59 -6.63
CA GLU A 70 11.15 1.88 -5.62
C GLU A 70 11.42 2.71 -4.36
N SER A 71 11.51 4.02 -4.47
CA SER A 71 11.87 4.90 -3.36
C SER A 71 10.79 5.01 -2.29
N PHE A 72 9.51 4.90 -2.66
CA PHE A 72 8.38 5.14 -1.78
C PHE A 72 7.42 3.95 -1.58
N VAL A 73 7.71 2.81 -2.17
CA VAL A 73 6.93 1.60 -1.95
C VAL A 73 7.53 0.73 -0.83
N PRO A 74 6.68 0.01 -0.07
CA PRO A 74 7.17 -0.97 0.89
C PRO A 74 8.05 -2.02 0.23
N LYS A 75 9.22 -2.27 0.82
CA LYS A 75 10.15 -3.33 0.40
C LYS A 75 10.78 -4.02 1.60
N MET A 76 11.11 -5.29 1.42
CA MET A 76 11.75 -6.12 2.45
C MET A 76 12.80 -7.02 1.81
N ASP A 77 14.02 -6.98 2.34
CA ASP A 77 15.10 -7.89 1.96
C ASP A 77 15.19 -9.04 2.97
N ILE A 78 15.18 -10.26 2.46
CA ILE A 78 15.31 -11.48 3.26
C ILE A 78 16.58 -12.19 2.85
N TRP A 79 17.45 -12.44 3.82
CA TRP A 79 18.68 -13.16 3.61
C TRP A 79 18.58 -14.54 4.27
N LEU A 80 18.78 -15.58 3.47
CA LEU A 80 18.81 -16.97 3.92
C LEU A 80 20.26 -17.46 3.93
N ASP A 81 20.60 -18.27 4.91
CA ASP A 81 21.87 -19.00 4.95
C ASP A 81 21.60 -20.46 4.58
N VAL A 82 22.00 -20.87 3.40
CA VAL A 82 21.61 -22.14 2.78
C VAL A 82 22.80 -23.06 2.66
N SER A 83 22.72 -24.22 3.31
CA SER A 83 23.75 -25.25 3.19
C SER A 83 23.63 -26.04 1.87
N ARG A 84 24.70 -26.71 1.45
CA ARG A 84 24.74 -27.43 0.17
C ARG A 84 23.66 -28.51 0.01
N ASN A 85 23.29 -29.15 1.08
CA ASN A 85 22.24 -30.19 1.10
C ASN A 85 20.84 -29.62 1.06
N GLU A 86 20.67 -28.32 1.25
CA GLU A 86 19.38 -27.61 1.28
C GLU A 86 19.06 -26.85 -0.02
N ILE A 87 20.00 -26.84 -0.98
CA ILE A 87 19.84 -26.11 -2.26
C ILE A 87 18.53 -26.46 -2.99
N HIS A 88 18.08 -27.68 -2.87
CA HIS A 88 16.87 -28.14 -3.53
C HIS A 88 15.58 -27.45 -3.02
N TYR A 89 15.58 -26.93 -1.78
CA TYR A 89 14.45 -26.16 -1.24
C TYR A 89 14.35 -24.78 -1.87
N VAL A 90 15.49 -24.21 -2.29
CA VAL A 90 15.59 -22.84 -2.82
C VAL A 90 15.79 -22.83 -4.34
N ALA A 91 15.52 -23.94 -5.04
CA ALA A 91 15.80 -24.09 -6.46
C ALA A 91 15.21 -22.97 -7.34
N GLY A 92 14.05 -22.40 -6.95
CA GLY A 92 13.37 -21.32 -7.68
C GLY A 92 13.98 -19.93 -7.52
N ILE A 93 14.93 -19.75 -6.59
CA ILE A 93 15.53 -18.43 -6.26
C ILE A 93 17.08 -18.49 -6.28
N ILE A 94 17.67 -19.47 -6.92
CA ILE A 94 19.11 -19.58 -7.06
C ILE A 94 19.64 -18.42 -7.92
N PRO A 95 20.61 -17.62 -7.42
CA PRO A 95 21.07 -16.43 -8.14
C PRO A 95 21.83 -16.78 -9.43
N THR A 96 22.58 -17.89 -9.42
CA THR A 96 23.29 -18.39 -10.60
C THR A 96 23.42 -19.91 -10.55
N LEU A 97 23.54 -20.57 -11.72
CA LEU A 97 23.75 -22.02 -11.80
C LEU A 97 25.07 -22.50 -11.16
N LYS A 98 25.99 -21.59 -10.92
CA LYS A 98 27.29 -21.90 -10.26
C LYS A 98 27.23 -21.79 -8.73
N TRP A 99 26.16 -21.20 -8.20
CA TRP A 99 26.00 -21.05 -6.75
C TRP A 99 25.89 -22.43 -6.06
N ARG A 100 26.55 -22.60 -4.94
CA ARG A 100 26.70 -23.91 -4.25
C ARG A 100 26.33 -23.83 -2.77
N GLY A 101 25.48 -22.87 -2.40
CA GLY A 101 25.11 -22.59 -1.02
C GLY A 101 25.79 -21.32 -0.47
N GLY A 102 25.45 -20.96 0.75
CA GLY A 102 25.84 -19.72 1.40
C GLY A 102 24.71 -18.71 1.47
N LYS A 103 25.02 -17.42 1.49
CA LYS A 103 24.01 -16.35 1.54
C LYS A 103 23.19 -16.33 0.26
N LEU A 104 21.87 -16.22 0.44
CA LEU A 104 20.88 -16.09 -0.62
C LEU A 104 19.95 -14.95 -0.25
N GLY A 105 19.89 -13.90 -1.05
CA GLY A 105 19.08 -12.71 -0.82
C GLY A 105 17.87 -12.65 -1.73
N VAL A 106 16.74 -12.30 -1.17
CA VAL A 106 15.49 -12.09 -1.87
C VAL A 106 14.87 -10.77 -1.44
N ARG A 107 14.58 -9.88 -2.39
CA ARG A 107 13.82 -8.65 -2.16
C ARG A 107 12.36 -8.88 -2.52
N LEU A 108 11.49 -8.59 -1.59
CA LEU A 108 10.05 -8.45 -1.82
C LEU A 108 9.74 -6.95 -1.91
N ALA A 109 9.19 -6.50 -3.03
CA ALA A 109 8.82 -5.09 -3.25
C ALA A 109 7.39 -4.99 -3.74
N PHE A 110 6.60 -4.11 -3.15
CA PHE A 110 5.20 -3.88 -3.52
C PHE A 110 5.13 -2.86 -4.65
N LEU A 111 5.14 -3.33 -5.89
CA LEU A 111 5.31 -2.54 -7.11
C LEU A 111 4.10 -2.63 -8.04
N PRO A 112 3.93 -1.67 -8.96
CA PRO A 112 2.94 -1.77 -10.02
C PRO A 112 3.08 -3.07 -10.81
N LYS A 113 1.94 -3.76 -11.04
CA LYS A 113 1.87 -4.97 -11.89
C LYS A 113 2.16 -4.61 -13.34
N ASP A 114 1.45 -3.61 -13.82
CA ASP A 114 1.54 -3.04 -15.16
C ASP A 114 1.41 -1.53 -15.06
N ILE A 115 2.53 -0.85 -15.24
CA ILE A 115 2.60 0.60 -15.11
C ILE A 115 1.91 1.31 -16.26
N SER A 116 1.91 0.73 -17.46
CA SER A 116 1.24 1.29 -18.64
C SER A 116 -0.28 1.25 -18.48
N LYS A 117 -0.79 0.16 -17.90
CA LYS A 117 -2.20 0.04 -17.57
C LYS A 117 -2.60 1.05 -16.48
N LEU A 118 -1.84 1.16 -15.40
CA LEU A 118 -2.09 2.13 -14.34
C LEU A 118 -2.10 3.55 -14.89
N PHE A 119 -1.14 3.89 -15.73
CA PHE A 119 -1.02 5.19 -16.39
C PHE A 119 -2.26 5.52 -17.24
N SER A 120 -2.66 4.60 -18.12
CA SER A 120 -3.78 4.82 -19.04
C SER A 120 -5.12 4.94 -18.29
N GLU A 121 -5.39 4.05 -17.34
CA GLU A 121 -6.66 4.04 -16.60
C GLU A 121 -6.78 5.23 -15.63
N TYR A 122 -5.68 5.64 -14.98
CA TYR A 122 -5.67 6.85 -14.17
C TYR A 122 -5.96 8.09 -15.01
N ARG A 123 -5.28 8.26 -16.16
CA ARG A 123 -5.53 9.39 -17.07
C ARG A 123 -6.97 9.44 -17.56
N GLU A 124 -7.51 8.29 -17.96
CA GLU A 124 -8.89 8.21 -18.43
C GLU A 124 -9.86 8.65 -17.32
N ALA A 125 -9.72 8.12 -16.12
CA ALA A 125 -10.54 8.48 -14.97
C ALA A 125 -10.41 9.98 -14.62
N TYR A 126 -9.18 10.52 -14.60
CA TYR A 126 -8.92 11.91 -14.30
C TYR A 126 -9.55 12.86 -15.33
N PHE A 127 -9.38 12.60 -16.62
CA PHE A 127 -9.94 13.46 -17.68
C PHE A 127 -11.45 13.31 -17.79
N ALA A 128 -12.02 12.14 -17.52
CA ALA A 128 -13.47 11.95 -17.44
C ALA A 128 -14.07 12.82 -16.32
N SER A 129 -13.47 12.84 -15.14
CA SER A 129 -13.92 13.68 -14.03
C SER A 129 -13.90 15.17 -14.39
N ARG A 130 -12.84 15.64 -15.05
CA ARG A 130 -12.70 17.05 -15.46
C ARG A 130 -13.67 17.47 -16.55
N LYS A 131 -14.04 16.58 -17.46
CA LYS A 131 -15.10 16.86 -18.45
C LYS A 131 -16.45 17.09 -17.79
N THR A 132 -16.77 16.28 -16.78
CA THR A 132 -18.01 16.41 -16.02
C THR A 132 -18.05 17.68 -15.15
N GLU A 133 -16.92 18.08 -14.55
CA GLU A 133 -16.79 19.35 -13.81
C GLU A 133 -17.04 20.57 -14.72
N LYS A 134 -16.46 20.58 -15.92
CA LYS A 134 -16.61 21.69 -16.90
C LYS A 134 -18.03 21.82 -17.47
N ALA A 135 -18.76 20.74 -17.53
CA ALA A 135 -20.14 20.73 -18.03
C ALA A 135 -21.14 21.42 -17.07
N LYS A 136 -20.74 21.66 -15.82
CA LYS A 136 -21.56 22.36 -14.81
C LYS A 136 -20.82 23.58 -14.26
N GLU A 137 -21.12 24.75 -14.77
CA GLU A 137 -20.52 26.05 -14.44
C GLU A 137 -20.64 26.50 -12.95
N LYS A 138 -21.28 25.75 -12.09
CA LYS A 138 -21.61 26.16 -10.70
C LYS A 138 -21.18 25.19 -9.60
N VAL A 139 -20.47 24.11 -9.91
CA VAL A 139 -20.16 23.08 -8.92
C VAL A 139 -18.69 23.19 -8.51
N GLU A 140 -18.42 23.61 -7.26
CA GLU A 140 -17.07 23.64 -6.66
C GLU A 140 -16.59 22.26 -6.19
N ILE A 141 -17.24 21.17 -6.62
CA ILE A 141 -16.86 19.81 -6.24
C ILE A 141 -15.81 19.31 -7.22
N ARG A 142 -14.68 18.87 -6.69
CA ARG A 142 -13.71 18.08 -7.44
C ARG A 142 -14.14 16.63 -7.43
N LEU A 143 -14.50 16.11 -8.59
CA LEU A 143 -14.86 14.70 -8.75
C LEU A 143 -13.64 13.78 -8.61
N TYR A 144 -13.91 12.55 -8.26
CA TYR A 144 -12.91 11.49 -8.18
C TYR A 144 -12.40 11.10 -9.58
N PRO A 145 -11.08 10.82 -9.74
CA PRO A 145 -10.03 11.05 -8.76
C PRO A 145 -9.52 12.50 -8.78
N LYS A 146 -9.20 13.06 -7.61
CA LYS A 146 -8.56 14.39 -7.50
C LYS A 146 -7.08 14.34 -7.87
N ASN A 147 -6.43 13.25 -7.51
CA ASN A 147 -5.02 12.98 -7.73
C ASN A 147 -4.73 11.47 -7.76
N LEU A 148 -3.47 11.09 -8.02
CA LEU A 148 -3.07 9.70 -8.12
C LEU A 148 -3.18 8.95 -6.78
N CYS A 149 -2.91 9.61 -5.65
CA CYS A 149 -3.07 9.00 -4.33
C CYS A 149 -4.52 8.57 -4.07
N GLU A 150 -5.49 9.44 -4.36
CA GLU A 150 -6.91 9.13 -4.19
C GLU A 150 -7.36 7.99 -5.12
N PHE A 151 -6.83 7.95 -6.34
CA PHE A 151 -7.08 6.86 -7.27
C PHE A 151 -6.55 5.52 -6.74
N LEU A 152 -5.33 5.53 -6.22
CA LEU A 152 -4.69 4.33 -5.67
C LEU A 152 -5.31 3.89 -4.34
N GLU A 153 -5.79 4.80 -3.51
CA GLU A 153 -6.42 4.46 -2.23
C GLU A 153 -7.58 3.46 -2.41
N LYS A 154 -8.36 3.61 -3.48
CA LYS A 154 -9.47 2.70 -3.80
C LYS A 154 -9.04 1.43 -4.53
N ASN A 155 -7.99 1.51 -5.33
CA ASN A 155 -7.65 0.50 -6.32
C ASN A 155 -6.25 -0.11 -6.14
N LEU A 156 -5.61 0.09 -4.97
CA LEU A 156 -4.21 -0.26 -4.74
C LEU A 156 -3.87 -1.70 -5.15
N ASN A 157 -4.60 -2.68 -4.63
CA ASN A 157 -4.35 -4.10 -4.88
C ASN A 157 -4.72 -4.55 -6.31
N THR A 158 -5.49 -3.74 -7.03
CA THR A 158 -5.77 -3.96 -8.46
C THR A 158 -4.53 -3.72 -9.30
N TYR A 159 -3.80 -2.64 -9.00
CA TYR A 159 -2.64 -2.20 -9.79
C TYR A 159 -1.31 -2.64 -9.22
N PHE A 160 -1.21 -2.95 -7.92
CA PHE A 160 0.03 -3.32 -7.26
C PHE A 160 0.04 -4.78 -6.82
N SER A 161 1.23 -5.35 -6.75
CA SER A 161 1.48 -6.67 -6.16
C SER A 161 2.90 -6.75 -5.63
N ILE A 162 3.16 -7.75 -4.78
CA ILE A 162 4.51 -8.04 -4.34
C ILE A 162 5.25 -8.73 -5.49
N LYS A 163 6.28 -8.06 -6.00
CA LYS A 163 7.27 -8.62 -6.92
C LYS A 163 8.48 -9.09 -6.13
N THR A 164 9.13 -10.12 -6.63
CA THR A 164 10.27 -10.76 -5.95
C THR A 164 11.51 -10.69 -6.83
N PHE A 165 12.62 -10.23 -6.26
CA PHE A 165 13.89 -10.07 -6.96
C PHE A 165 14.97 -10.82 -6.23
N ILE A 166 15.91 -11.44 -6.98
CA ILE A 166 17.07 -12.13 -6.41
C ILE A 166 18.18 -11.11 -6.23
N LEU A 167 18.69 -11.00 -5.01
CA LEU A 167 19.78 -10.10 -4.65
C LEU A 167 21.15 -10.76 -4.87
N ASP A 168 22.16 -9.94 -5.13
CA ASP A 168 23.53 -10.40 -5.28
C ASP A 168 24.11 -10.85 -3.92
N PRO A 169 24.44 -12.14 -3.75
CA PRO A 169 25.00 -12.65 -2.50
C PRO A 169 26.32 -12.00 -2.08
N ALA A 170 27.10 -11.49 -3.04
CA ALA A 170 28.36 -10.82 -2.76
C ALA A 170 28.19 -9.49 -2.00
N LYS A 171 26.98 -8.91 -2.06
CA LYS A 171 26.62 -7.65 -1.39
C LYS A 171 25.78 -7.86 -0.12
N ALA A 172 25.69 -9.09 0.38
CA ALA A 172 24.85 -9.43 1.54
C ALA A 172 25.23 -8.67 2.82
N GLU A 173 26.51 -8.32 2.97
CA GLU A 173 27.06 -7.62 4.14
C GLU A 173 27.39 -6.14 3.85
N ALA A 174 26.86 -5.60 2.76
CA ALA A 174 27.01 -4.17 2.46
C ALA A 174 26.21 -3.31 3.44
N ASP A 175 26.78 -2.19 3.85
CA ASP A 175 26.14 -1.25 4.77
C ASP A 175 24.89 -0.60 4.16
N GLU A 176 24.86 -0.46 2.83
CA GLU A 176 23.75 0.12 2.10
C GLU A 176 22.90 -0.97 1.40
N PRO A 177 21.56 -0.82 1.39
CA PRO A 177 20.69 -1.71 0.62
C PRO A 177 21.05 -1.68 -0.87
N GLN A 178 21.06 -2.84 -1.50
CA GLN A 178 21.27 -2.93 -2.95
C GLN A 178 20.14 -2.21 -3.71
N THR A 179 20.46 -1.63 -4.86
CA THR A 179 19.46 -1.20 -5.83
C THR A 179 18.68 -2.42 -6.32
N THR A 180 17.38 -2.28 -6.57
CA THR A 180 16.55 -3.41 -7.02
C THR A 180 17.02 -3.90 -8.39
N PRO A 181 17.45 -5.18 -8.50
CA PRO A 181 17.88 -5.75 -9.77
C PRO A 181 16.64 -6.19 -10.58
N PHE A 182 15.98 -5.24 -11.27
CA PHE A 182 14.74 -5.49 -12.02
C PHE A 182 14.85 -6.61 -13.05
N GLU A 183 16.05 -6.85 -13.58
CA GLU A 183 16.37 -7.95 -14.50
C GLU A 183 16.38 -9.33 -13.83
N MET A 184 16.41 -9.37 -12.50
CA MET A 184 16.44 -10.59 -11.68
C MET A 184 15.08 -10.86 -11.00
N GLU A 185 13.98 -10.42 -11.62
CA GLU A 185 12.62 -10.70 -11.14
C GLU A 185 12.34 -12.21 -11.21
N CYS A 186 11.79 -12.77 -10.13
CA CYS A 186 11.37 -14.17 -10.08
C CYS A 186 10.08 -14.37 -10.89
N PHE A 187 10.02 -15.43 -11.66
CA PHE A 187 8.80 -15.81 -12.41
C PHE A 187 7.67 -16.36 -11.53
N THR A 188 7.97 -16.69 -10.29
CA THR A 188 7.00 -17.25 -9.33
C THR A 188 6.53 -16.16 -8.39
N ASP A 189 5.23 -15.96 -8.24
CA ASP A 189 4.64 -14.93 -7.39
C ASP A 189 5.07 -15.02 -5.92
N ASN A 190 5.26 -16.24 -5.40
CA ASN A 190 5.71 -16.45 -4.03
C ASN A 190 6.78 -17.54 -3.94
N PRO A 191 8.03 -17.23 -4.28
CA PRO A 191 9.12 -18.23 -4.27
C PRO A 191 9.52 -18.66 -2.85
N LEU A 192 9.11 -17.94 -1.81
CA LEU A 192 9.36 -18.29 -0.40
C LEU A 192 8.27 -19.20 0.18
N LYS A 193 7.23 -19.50 -0.58
CA LYS A 193 6.17 -20.42 -0.16
C LYS A 193 6.73 -21.81 0.08
N GLY A 194 6.55 -22.32 1.30
CA GLY A 194 7.10 -23.64 1.70
C GLY A 194 8.51 -23.56 2.31
N ILE A 195 9.22 -22.42 2.18
CA ILE A 195 10.50 -22.16 2.85
C ILE A 195 10.25 -21.44 4.18
N ILE A 196 9.41 -20.42 4.15
CA ILE A 196 9.04 -19.62 5.33
C ILE A 196 7.54 -19.77 5.57
N LYS A 197 7.17 -20.18 6.78
CA LYS A 197 5.81 -20.18 7.26
C LYS A 197 5.65 -19.10 8.33
N VAL A 198 4.62 -18.28 8.20
CA VAL A 198 4.29 -17.23 9.16
C VAL A 198 2.92 -17.54 9.75
N ASP A 199 2.89 -17.75 11.06
CA ASP A 199 1.67 -17.87 11.85
C ASP A 199 1.66 -16.69 12.84
N MET A 200 0.74 -15.74 12.66
CA MET A 200 0.59 -14.59 13.56
C MET A 200 -0.32 -14.95 14.72
N ILE A 201 0.14 -14.66 15.93
CA ILE A 201 -0.65 -14.84 17.15
C ILE A 201 -0.75 -13.49 17.84
N ASP A 202 -1.95 -12.92 17.86
CA ASP A 202 -2.20 -11.65 18.52
C ASP A 202 -2.16 -11.81 20.05
N ALA A 203 -1.43 -10.92 20.71
CA ALA A 203 -1.33 -10.90 22.17
C ALA A 203 -2.63 -10.44 22.84
N GLN A 204 -3.42 -9.61 22.18
CA GLN A 204 -4.77 -9.26 22.57
C GLN A 204 -5.75 -10.20 21.86
N ARG A 205 -6.18 -11.22 22.59
CA ARG A 205 -7.52 -11.77 22.36
C ARG A 205 -8.46 -10.61 22.64
N GLY A 206 -9.02 -9.99 21.62
CA GLY A 206 -10.06 -9.00 21.81
C GLY A 206 -11.04 -9.63 22.82
N PHE A 207 -11.41 -8.88 23.84
CA PHE A 207 -12.63 -9.19 24.57
C PHE A 207 -13.71 -9.02 23.50
N ALA A 208 -13.98 -10.12 22.79
CA ALA A 208 -15.19 -10.23 22.01
C ALA A 208 -16.30 -10.02 23.03
N ASP A 209 -17.05 -8.95 22.88
CA ASP A 209 -18.31 -8.80 23.58
C ASP A 209 -19.02 -10.14 23.41
N PRO A 210 -19.42 -10.81 24.52
CA PRO A 210 -20.06 -12.11 24.42
C PRO A 210 -21.34 -12.12 23.57
N ASP A 211 -21.87 -10.93 23.24
CA ASP A 211 -23.01 -10.75 22.33
C ASP A 211 -22.64 -10.73 20.84
N ASN A 212 -21.34 -10.78 20.47
CA ASN A 212 -20.86 -10.83 19.07
C ASN A 212 -20.22 -12.20 18.72
N ALA A 213 -20.81 -13.30 19.17
CA ALA A 213 -20.32 -14.65 18.89
C ALA A 213 -20.50 -15.11 17.43
N ASP A 214 -21.13 -14.31 16.56
CA ASP A 214 -21.22 -14.55 15.12
C ASP A 214 -20.53 -13.44 14.34
N GLY A 215 -19.23 -13.65 14.10
CA GLY A 215 -18.26 -12.71 13.53
C GLY A 215 -18.48 -12.29 12.08
N THR A 216 -19.70 -12.32 11.54
CA THR A 216 -19.97 -11.93 10.15
C THR A 216 -21.20 -11.04 9.94
N GLU A 217 -22.09 -10.93 10.89
CA GLU A 217 -23.31 -10.10 10.73
C GLU A 217 -23.27 -8.78 11.53
N GLY A 218 -22.50 -8.69 12.60
CA GLY A 218 -22.44 -7.49 13.45
C GLY A 218 -21.80 -6.26 12.77
N ALA A 219 -20.85 -6.46 11.87
CA ALA A 219 -20.18 -5.39 11.16
C ALA A 219 -21.09 -4.68 10.11
N LYS A 220 -22.04 -5.41 9.54
CA LYS A 220 -22.95 -4.88 8.51
C LYS A 220 -24.02 -3.91 9.04
N ASN A 221 -24.18 -3.79 10.34
CA ASN A 221 -25.22 -2.96 10.95
C ASN A 221 -24.72 -1.60 11.46
N GLN A 222 -23.44 -1.28 11.33
CA GLN A 222 -22.95 0.05 11.69
C GLN A 222 -23.42 1.08 10.67
N LEU A 223 -23.97 2.20 11.15
CA LEU A 223 -24.46 3.29 10.31
C LEU A 223 -23.40 3.76 9.28
N SER A 224 -22.14 3.76 9.67
CA SER A 224 -21.00 4.10 8.79
C SER A 224 -20.84 3.12 7.62
N GLU A 225 -21.08 1.80 7.84
CA GLU A 225 -21.01 0.81 6.76
C GLU A 225 -22.24 0.81 5.87
N GLN A 226 -23.41 1.07 6.44
CA GLN A 226 -24.61 1.27 5.65
C GLN A 226 -24.50 2.53 4.76
N MET A 227 -23.95 3.62 5.30
CA MET A 227 -23.66 4.83 4.51
C MET A 227 -22.59 4.58 3.45
N ARG A 228 -21.54 3.82 3.77
CA ARG A 228 -20.51 3.44 2.82
C ARG A 228 -21.06 2.56 1.71
N SER A 229 -21.87 1.55 2.05
CA SER A 229 -22.54 0.70 1.06
C SER A 229 -23.54 1.47 0.19
N TYR A 230 -24.21 2.46 0.75
CA TYR A 230 -25.09 3.35 0.00
C TYR A 230 -24.29 4.24 -0.96
N TYR A 231 -23.18 4.82 -0.47
CA TYR A 231 -22.25 5.63 -1.26
C TYR A 231 -21.66 4.83 -2.42
N ASP A 232 -21.16 3.62 -2.16
CA ASP A 232 -20.59 2.74 -3.18
C ASP A 232 -21.63 2.28 -4.21
N LYS A 233 -22.89 2.18 -3.83
CA LYS A 233 -23.97 1.71 -4.69
C LYS A 233 -24.60 2.81 -5.57
N HIS A 234 -24.67 4.02 -5.05
CA HIS A 234 -25.42 5.13 -5.67
C HIS A 234 -24.54 6.27 -6.15
N LEU A 235 -23.32 6.37 -5.62
CA LEU A 235 -22.34 7.42 -5.92
C LEU A 235 -21.03 6.83 -6.44
N ASP A 236 -21.12 5.65 -7.09
CA ASP A 236 -19.98 5.01 -7.72
C ASP A 236 -19.27 5.99 -8.66
N PRO A 237 -18.02 6.38 -8.35
CA PRO A 237 -17.30 7.38 -9.15
C PRO A 237 -17.02 6.92 -10.58
N GLU A 238 -17.09 5.60 -10.85
CA GLU A 238 -16.94 5.05 -12.20
C GLU A 238 -18.16 5.29 -13.09
N LYS A 239 -19.30 5.63 -12.50
CA LYS A 239 -20.48 6.02 -13.23
C LYS A 239 -20.62 7.53 -13.18
N SER A 240 -20.72 8.19 -14.33
CA SER A 240 -20.97 9.63 -14.39
C SER A 240 -22.18 9.96 -13.51
N PRO A 241 -22.01 10.74 -12.41
CA PRO A 241 -23.09 10.98 -11.46
C PRO A 241 -24.24 11.75 -12.14
N SER A 242 -25.46 11.43 -11.76
CA SER A 242 -26.66 12.17 -12.22
C SER A 242 -26.65 13.61 -11.69
N PRO A 243 -27.44 14.54 -12.27
CA PRO A 243 -27.58 15.88 -11.73
C PRO A 243 -28.02 15.93 -10.26
N GLU A 244 -28.86 15.00 -9.83
CA GLU A 244 -29.36 14.90 -8.45
C GLU A 244 -28.26 14.38 -7.50
N ASP A 245 -27.44 13.45 -7.97
CA ASP A 245 -26.29 12.93 -7.21
C ASP A 245 -25.23 14.02 -6.98
N LEU A 246 -25.05 14.93 -7.94
CA LEU A 246 -24.12 16.05 -7.80
C LEU A 246 -24.57 17.06 -6.76
N ASP A 247 -25.88 17.34 -6.66
CA ASP A 247 -26.42 18.24 -5.63
C ASP A 247 -26.26 17.63 -4.24
N PHE A 248 -26.43 16.31 -4.10
CA PHE A 248 -26.17 15.60 -2.85
C PHE A 248 -24.68 15.60 -2.49
N LEU A 249 -23.79 15.35 -3.45
CA LEU A 249 -22.34 15.42 -3.25
C LEU A 249 -21.91 16.81 -2.82
N GLN A 250 -22.49 17.88 -3.38
CA GLN A 250 -22.20 19.25 -2.98
C GLN A 250 -22.60 19.50 -1.53
N ALA A 251 -23.80 19.14 -1.15
CA ALA A 251 -24.28 19.31 0.22
C ALA A 251 -23.39 18.54 1.23
N THR A 252 -22.95 17.34 0.86
CA THR A 252 -22.06 16.52 1.68
C THR A 252 -20.67 17.15 1.84
N GLU A 253 -20.09 17.69 0.75
CA GLU A 253 -18.79 18.37 0.80
C GLU A 253 -18.85 19.68 1.60
N GLU A 254 -19.92 20.43 1.49
CA GLU A 254 -20.15 21.63 2.31
C GLU A 254 -20.27 21.29 3.80
N ALA A 255 -21.01 20.23 4.13
CA ALA A 255 -21.10 19.73 5.51
C ALA A 255 -19.74 19.28 6.05
N ARG A 256 -18.94 18.59 5.25
CA ARG A 256 -17.58 18.18 5.60
C ARG A 256 -16.67 19.38 5.85
N LYS A 257 -16.67 20.38 4.95
CA LYS A 257 -15.89 21.61 5.12
C LYS A 257 -16.30 22.42 6.37
N ALA A 258 -17.60 22.41 6.71
CA ALA A 258 -18.09 23.03 7.92
C ALA A 258 -17.65 22.29 9.18
N PHE A 259 -17.66 20.95 9.14
CA PHE A 259 -17.16 20.10 10.22
C PHE A 259 -15.66 20.30 10.44
N ASP A 260 -14.85 20.24 9.38
CA ASP A 260 -13.38 20.44 9.45
C ASP A 260 -13.02 21.82 10.02
N ARG A 261 -13.75 22.87 9.61
CA ARG A 261 -13.58 24.23 10.19
C ARG A 261 -13.89 24.26 11.69
N ASN A 262 -14.98 23.63 12.10
CA ASN A 262 -15.36 23.58 13.51
C ASN A 262 -14.37 22.77 14.33
N LEU A 263 -13.81 21.70 13.75
CA LEU A 263 -12.77 20.90 14.37
C LEU A 263 -11.48 21.73 14.54
N ALA A 264 -11.04 22.40 13.48
CA ALA A 264 -9.84 23.26 13.53
C ALA A 264 -9.96 24.33 14.64
N ILE A 265 -11.09 25.05 14.71
CA ILE A 265 -11.35 26.06 15.74
C ILE A 265 -11.31 25.47 17.17
N LYS A 266 -11.85 24.25 17.35
CA LYS A 266 -11.88 23.60 18.67
C LYS A 266 -10.53 23.05 19.11
N PHE A 267 -9.70 22.60 18.17
CA PHE A 267 -8.39 22.01 18.48
C PHE A 267 -7.24 23.01 18.42
N GLU A 268 -7.41 24.19 17.83
CA GLU A 268 -6.39 25.25 17.77
C GLU A 268 -5.78 25.59 19.15
N PRO A 269 -6.55 25.72 20.26
CA PRO A 269 -5.98 25.94 21.57
C PRO A 269 -5.11 24.78 22.08
N ALA A 270 -5.52 23.54 21.80
CA ALA A 270 -4.79 22.36 22.23
C ALA A 270 -3.49 22.14 21.44
N ILE A 271 -3.46 22.53 20.17
CA ILE A 271 -2.25 22.50 19.33
C ILE A 271 -1.25 23.54 19.82
N HIS A 272 -1.70 24.75 20.17
CA HIS A 272 -0.84 25.80 20.74
C HIS A 272 -0.24 25.42 22.10
N GLU A 273 -0.94 24.66 22.94
CA GLU A 273 -0.40 24.13 24.20
C GLU A 273 0.67 23.03 23.97
N LEU A 274 0.67 22.35 22.84
CA LEU A 274 1.66 21.30 22.53
C LEU A 274 2.92 21.85 21.83
N GLU A 275 2.85 23.05 21.27
CA GLU A 275 3.96 23.72 20.59
C GLU A 275 4.77 24.68 21.52
N GLY A 276 4.33 24.95 22.74
CA GLY A 276 4.97 25.78 23.74
C GLY A 276 5.68 24.95 24.79
#